data_e4a70f0f10174ea210580ab531c3828b
#
_entry.id   e4a70f0f10174ea210580ab531c3828b
#
_cell.length_a   1.000
_cell.length_b   1.000
_cell.length_c   1.000
_cell.angle_alpha   90.00
_cell.angle_beta   90.00
_cell.angle_gamma   90.00
#
_symmetry.space_group_name_H-M   'P 1'
#
loop_
_entity.id
_entity.type
_entity.pdbx_description
1 polymer ?
#
loop_
_entity_poly.entity_id
_entity_poly.type
_entity_poly.pdbx_seq_one_letter_code
_entity_poly.pdbx_strand_id
1 'polypeptide(L)'
;MRKTTQRRWGYLIALAAVIAFGLLSRRISFLPNETGDALWAIALYCLFRIIWCKELLRKIALWTLLTSYAVEFSQLLQWNWLVTIRSTTIGHLLLGQGFRWSDILAYTIGVIIAFAITTLIERSSKT
;
A
#
# COMPACT_ATOMS: atom_id res chain seq x y z
N MET A 1 25.47 2.87 6.59
CA MET A 1 24.80 1.67 7.11
C MET A 1 23.80 1.96 8.20
N ARG A 2 24.18 2.74 9.22
CA ARG A 2 23.25 3.09 10.30
C ARG A 2 21.98 3.78 9.78
N LYS A 3 22.13 4.72 8.84
CA LYS A 3 20.99 5.44 8.30
C LYS A 3 20.02 4.52 7.56
N THR A 4 20.55 3.53 6.84
CA THR A 4 19.71 2.56 6.13
C THR A 4 18.94 1.68 7.10
N THR A 5 19.61 1.19 8.16
CA THR A 5 18.97 0.36 9.17
C THR A 5 17.89 1.14 9.93
N GLN A 6 18.19 2.37 10.34
CA GLN A 6 17.22 3.21 11.04
C GLN A 6 16.03 3.52 10.15
N ARG A 7 16.30 3.78 8.87
CA ARG A 7 15.24 4.05 7.90
C ARG A 7 14.33 2.84 7.73
N ARG A 8 14.91 1.65 7.66
CA ARG A 8 14.11 0.41 7.56
C ARG A 8 13.23 0.20 8.79
N TRP A 9 13.77 0.45 9.98
CA TRP A 9 12.98 0.35 11.21
C TRP A 9 11.83 1.34 11.22
N GLY A 10 12.08 2.58 10.77
CA GLY A 10 11.04 3.59 10.66
C GLY A 10 9.91 3.15 9.72
N TYR A 11 10.26 2.62 8.56
CA TYR A 11 9.27 2.15 7.61
C TYR A 11 8.55 0.90 8.10
N LEU A 12 9.24 0.04 8.83
CA LEU A 12 8.61 -1.15 9.42
C LEU A 12 7.55 -0.75 10.46
N ILE A 13 7.87 0.21 11.30
CA ILE A 13 6.92 0.73 12.28
C ILE A 13 5.73 1.39 11.56
N ALA A 14 6.00 2.17 10.52
CA ALA A 14 4.95 2.80 9.72
C ALA A 14 4.07 1.74 9.04
N LEU A 15 4.68 0.68 8.51
CA LEU A 15 3.95 -0.42 7.90
C LEU A 15 3.00 -1.07 8.89
N ALA A 16 3.50 -1.38 10.09
CA ALA A 16 2.68 -1.99 11.13
C ALA A 16 1.51 -1.09 11.52
N ALA A 17 1.77 0.22 11.67
CA ALA A 17 0.73 1.19 12.01
C ALA A 17 -0.32 1.28 10.91
N VAL A 18 0.10 1.33 9.65
CA VAL A 18 -0.82 1.44 8.51
C VAL A 18 -1.69 0.18 8.40
N ILE A 19 -1.10 -0.99 8.59
CA ILE A 19 -1.87 -2.25 8.57
C ILE A 19 -2.91 -2.22 9.69
N ALA A 20 -2.53 -1.80 10.89
CA ALA A 20 -3.45 -1.72 12.02
C ALA A 20 -4.61 -0.75 11.72
N PHE A 21 -4.31 0.43 11.19
CA PHE A 21 -5.35 1.39 10.81
C PHE A 21 -6.23 0.86 9.69
N GLY A 22 -5.65 0.16 8.72
CA GLY A 22 -6.42 -0.44 7.63
C GLY A 22 -7.42 -1.46 8.14
N LEU A 23 -7.00 -2.33 9.04
CA LEU A 23 -7.88 -3.32 9.63
C LEU A 23 -8.96 -2.69 10.51
N LEU A 24 -8.59 -1.65 11.27
CA LEU A 24 -9.55 -0.92 12.10
C LEU A 24 -10.57 -0.17 11.25
N SER A 25 -10.16 0.42 10.13
CA SER A 25 -11.06 1.20 9.29
C SER A 25 -12.20 0.35 8.72
N ARG A 26 -11.97 -0.95 8.56
CA ARG A 26 -13.01 -1.87 8.09
C ARG A 26 -14.11 -2.09 9.11
N ARG A 27 -13.81 -1.91 10.38
CA ARG A 27 -14.77 -2.07 11.48
C ARG A 27 -15.56 -0.80 11.79
N ILE A 28 -15.11 0.33 11.24
CA ILE A 28 -15.76 1.61 11.46
C ILE A 28 -16.68 1.88 10.28
N SER A 29 -17.99 1.80 10.53
CA SER A 29 -18.98 1.83 9.46
C SER A 29 -19.11 3.18 8.76
N PHE A 30 -18.73 4.28 9.41
CA PHE A 30 -18.83 5.61 8.81
C PHE A 30 -17.65 5.97 7.90
N LEU A 31 -16.56 5.19 7.93
CA LEU A 31 -15.43 5.44 7.05
C LEU A 31 -15.68 4.84 5.66
N PRO A 32 -15.32 5.56 4.58
CA PRO A 32 -15.45 5.00 3.23
C PRO A 32 -14.56 3.76 3.05
N ASN A 33 -14.99 2.84 2.21
CA ASN A 33 -14.19 1.66 1.88
C ASN A 33 -12.86 2.06 1.24
N GLU A 34 -12.83 3.18 0.53
CA GLU A 34 -11.63 3.70 -0.11
C GLU A 34 -10.53 4.04 0.88
N THR A 35 -10.87 4.30 2.15
CA THR A 35 -9.86 4.54 3.18
C THR A 35 -8.95 3.33 3.35
N GLY A 36 -9.54 2.12 3.41
CA GLY A 36 -8.77 0.90 3.50
C GLY A 36 -7.89 0.67 2.28
N ASP A 37 -8.40 1.00 1.10
CA ASP A 37 -7.65 0.83 -0.16
C ASP A 37 -6.45 1.77 -0.22
N ALA A 38 -6.63 3.03 0.18
CA ALA A 38 -5.53 3.98 0.24
C ALA A 38 -4.47 3.53 1.24
N LEU A 39 -4.90 3.05 2.41
CA LEU A 39 -3.97 2.54 3.42
C LEU A 39 -3.24 1.28 2.93
N TRP A 40 -3.91 0.41 2.17
CA TRP A 40 -3.29 -0.75 1.57
C TRP A 40 -2.15 -0.35 0.63
N ALA A 41 -2.37 0.66 -0.21
CA ALA A 41 -1.33 1.17 -1.11
C ALA A 41 -0.17 1.78 -0.33
N ILE A 42 -0.44 2.50 0.75
CA ILE A 42 0.60 3.06 1.60
C ILE A 42 1.41 1.94 2.26
N ALA A 43 0.75 0.87 2.72
CA ALA A 43 1.43 -0.29 3.28
C ALA A 43 2.36 -0.93 2.25
N LEU A 44 1.89 -1.09 1.02
CA LEU A 44 2.68 -1.66 -0.07
C LEU A 44 3.90 -0.76 -0.37
N TYR A 45 3.69 0.55 -0.37
CA TYR A 45 4.77 1.53 -0.55
C TYR A 45 5.85 1.34 0.53
N CYS A 46 5.43 1.24 1.78
CA CYS A 46 6.36 1.03 2.90
C CYS A 46 7.12 -0.29 2.73
N LEU A 47 6.43 -1.35 2.32
CA LEU A 47 7.05 -2.65 2.11
C LEU A 47 8.13 -2.56 1.02
N PHE A 48 7.82 -1.94 -0.10
CA PHE A 48 8.80 -1.78 -1.17
C PHE A 48 9.98 -0.94 -0.71
N ARG A 49 9.73 0.11 0.09
CA ARG A 49 10.80 0.95 0.61
C ARG A 49 11.69 0.19 1.59
N ILE A 50 11.14 -0.73 2.35
CA ILE A 50 11.93 -1.59 3.24
C ILE A 50 12.86 -2.49 2.44
N ILE A 51 12.33 -3.09 1.37
CA ILE A 51 13.09 -4.03 0.53
C ILE A 51 14.15 -3.27 -0.28
N TRP A 52 13.78 -2.18 -0.92
CA TRP A 52 14.66 -1.39 -1.79
C TRP A 52 14.94 -0.02 -1.17
N CYS A 53 15.53 -0.03 0.00
CA CYS A 53 15.73 1.16 0.83
C CYS A 53 16.62 2.24 0.17
N LYS A 54 17.50 1.83 -0.75
CA LYS A 54 18.43 2.75 -1.41
C LYS A 54 17.91 3.29 -2.74
N GLU A 55 16.79 2.79 -3.23
CA GLU A 55 16.23 3.26 -4.49
C GLU A 55 15.58 4.63 -4.34
N LEU A 56 15.41 5.31 -5.48
CA LEU A 56 14.73 6.61 -5.50
C LEU A 56 13.27 6.44 -5.08
N LEU A 57 12.77 7.38 -4.31
CA LEU A 57 11.38 7.33 -3.84
C LEU A 57 10.37 7.31 -5.00
N ARG A 58 10.67 8.03 -6.08
CA ARG A 58 9.78 8.05 -7.25
C ARG A 58 9.68 6.67 -7.91
N LYS A 59 10.77 5.87 -7.87
CA LYS A 59 10.71 4.49 -8.36
C LYS A 59 9.85 3.64 -7.47
N ILE A 60 9.98 3.80 -6.16
CA ILE A 60 9.14 3.08 -5.19
C ILE A 60 7.67 3.44 -5.41
N ALA A 61 7.36 4.72 -5.60
CA ALA A 61 6.00 5.16 -5.88
C ALA A 61 5.47 4.55 -7.17
N LEU A 62 6.28 4.54 -8.23
CA LEU A 62 5.87 3.95 -9.50
C LEU A 62 5.61 2.46 -9.38
N TRP A 63 6.51 1.72 -8.72
CA TRP A 63 6.33 0.28 -8.51
C TRP A 63 5.08 -0.01 -7.69
N THR A 64 4.81 0.82 -6.68
CA THR A 64 3.62 0.67 -5.85
C THR A 64 2.35 0.88 -6.67
N LEU A 65 2.33 1.93 -7.51
CA LEU A 65 1.19 2.19 -8.37
C LEU A 65 0.98 1.06 -9.37
N LEU A 66 2.04 0.60 -10.02
CA LEU A 66 1.93 -0.48 -11.00
C LEU A 66 1.42 -1.76 -10.36
N THR A 67 1.92 -2.11 -9.17
CA THR A 67 1.47 -3.29 -8.45
C THR A 67 0.02 -3.16 -8.02
N SER A 68 -0.36 -2.00 -7.48
CA SER A 68 -1.74 -1.74 -7.03
C SER A 68 -2.71 -1.84 -8.21
N TYR A 69 -2.35 -1.25 -9.33
CA TYR A 69 -3.19 -1.31 -10.53
C TYR A 69 -3.27 -2.73 -11.08
N ALA A 70 -2.16 -3.48 -11.05
CA ALA A 70 -2.17 -4.87 -11.49
C ALA A 70 -3.11 -5.72 -10.65
N VAL A 71 -3.09 -5.54 -9.33
CA VAL A 71 -4.00 -6.25 -8.43
C VAL A 71 -5.45 -5.89 -8.75
N GLU A 72 -5.73 -4.59 -8.95
CA GLU A 72 -7.09 -4.14 -9.24
C GLU A 72 -7.59 -4.70 -10.58
N PHE A 73 -6.76 -4.63 -11.62
CA PHE A 73 -7.13 -5.18 -12.91
C PHE A 73 -7.25 -6.70 -12.88
N SER A 74 -6.51 -7.39 -12.00
CA SER A 74 -6.65 -8.84 -11.84
C SER A 74 -8.04 -9.22 -11.36
N GLN A 75 -8.77 -8.31 -10.75
CA GLN A 75 -10.14 -8.57 -10.28
C GLN A 75 -11.14 -8.69 -11.42
N LEU A 76 -10.76 -8.27 -12.62
CA LEU A 76 -11.56 -8.53 -13.82
C LEU A 76 -11.45 -9.98 -14.27
N LEU A 77 -10.40 -10.69 -13.83
CA LEU A 77 -10.19 -12.09 -14.17
C LEU A 77 -11.02 -12.98 -13.24
N GLN A 78 -11.77 -13.91 -13.84
CA GLN A 78 -12.67 -14.80 -13.10
C GLN A 78 -12.22 -16.25 -13.19
N TRP A 79 -10.92 -16.49 -13.22
CA TRP A 79 -10.38 -17.86 -13.22
C TRP A 79 -10.71 -18.55 -11.90
N ASN A 80 -11.07 -19.83 -11.97
CA ASN A 80 -11.53 -20.59 -10.79
C ASN A 80 -10.54 -20.54 -9.64
N TRP A 81 -9.25 -20.74 -9.92
CA TRP A 81 -8.24 -20.75 -8.86
C TRP A 81 -8.11 -19.36 -8.21
N LEU A 82 -8.24 -18.31 -9.00
CA LEU A 82 -8.14 -16.94 -8.51
C LEU A 82 -9.35 -16.57 -7.66
N VAL A 83 -10.54 -16.96 -8.08
CA VAL A 83 -11.76 -16.75 -7.30
C VAL A 83 -11.68 -17.49 -5.97
N THR A 84 -11.16 -18.71 -5.99
CA THR A 84 -10.99 -19.50 -4.77
C THR A 84 -10.06 -18.80 -3.78
N ILE A 85 -8.94 -18.27 -4.25
CA ILE A 85 -7.99 -17.52 -3.40
C ILE A 85 -8.67 -16.29 -2.82
N ARG A 86 -9.42 -15.55 -3.63
CA ARG A 86 -10.11 -14.33 -3.16
C ARG A 86 -11.20 -14.63 -2.13
N SER A 87 -11.73 -15.83 -2.13
CA SER A 87 -12.78 -16.20 -1.17
C SER A 87 -12.22 -16.47 0.23
N THR A 88 -10.91 -16.66 0.36
CA THR A 88 -10.28 -16.78 1.67
C THR A 88 -10.14 -15.42 2.32
N THR A 89 -10.06 -15.38 3.66
CA THR A 89 -9.89 -14.11 4.38
C THR A 89 -8.63 -13.37 3.94
N ILE A 90 -7.49 -14.08 3.86
CA ILE A 90 -6.22 -13.46 3.46
C ILE A 90 -6.25 -13.04 2.00
N GLY A 91 -6.78 -13.90 1.12
CA GLY A 91 -6.90 -13.58 -0.29
C GLY A 91 -7.81 -12.38 -0.54
N HIS A 92 -8.91 -12.28 0.20
CA HIS A 92 -9.82 -11.13 0.10
C HIS A 92 -9.12 -9.83 0.53
N LEU A 93 -8.33 -9.89 1.60
CA LEU A 93 -7.60 -8.72 2.10
C LEU A 93 -6.53 -8.25 1.11
N LEU A 94 -5.84 -9.18 0.46
CA LEU A 94 -4.73 -8.85 -0.44
C LEU A 94 -5.20 -8.53 -1.86
N LEU A 95 -6.15 -9.31 -2.39
CA LEU A 95 -6.55 -9.22 -3.79
C LEU A 95 -7.91 -8.55 -4.00
N GLY A 96 -8.71 -8.41 -2.93
CA GLY A 96 -10.04 -7.82 -3.05
C GLY A 96 -11.03 -8.74 -3.73
N GLN A 97 -12.23 -8.26 -3.99
CA GLN A 97 -13.31 -9.05 -4.57
C GLN A 97 -13.93 -8.51 -5.83
N GLY A 98 -13.67 -7.29 -6.21
CA GLY A 98 -14.31 -6.73 -7.38
C GLY A 98 -13.57 -5.50 -7.88
N PHE A 99 -13.64 -5.28 -9.19
CA PHE A 99 -13.01 -4.12 -9.80
C PHE A 99 -13.84 -2.87 -9.52
N ARG A 100 -13.17 -1.81 -9.07
CA ARG A 100 -13.80 -0.50 -8.84
C ARG A 100 -12.84 0.60 -9.25
N TRP A 101 -13.33 1.53 -10.05
CA TRP A 101 -12.51 2.69 -10.44
C TRP A 101 -12.14 3.54 -9.23
N SER A 102 -13.01 3.60 -8.21
CA SER A 102 -12.71 4.32 -6.98
C SER A 102 -11.51 3.74 -6.24
N ASP A 103 -11.26 2.43 -6.37
CA ASP A 103 -10.11 1.80 -5.75
C ASP A 103 -8.81 2.28 -6.41
N ILE A 104 -8.81 2.43 -7.73
CA ILE A 104 -7.66 2.96 -8.45
C ILE A 104 -7.36 4.38 -8.00
N LEU A 105 -8.39 5.20 -7.85
CA LEU A 105 -8.23 6.56 -7.35
C LEU A 105 -7.68 6.57 -5.92
N ALA A 106 -8.20 5.68 -5.06
CA ALA A 106 -7.75 5.57 -3.69
C ALA A 106 -6.28 5.16 -3.61
N TYR A 107 -5.86 4.19 -4.42
CA TYR A 107 -4.45 3.77 -4.47
C TYR A 107 -3.56 4.93 -4.92
N THR A 108 -3.98 5.67 -5.92
CA THR A 108 -3.21 6.82 -6.43
C THR A 108 -3.05 7.88 -5.34
N ILE A 109 -4.13 8.22 -4.64
CA ILE A 109 -4.09 9.19 -3.56
C ILE A 109 -3.18 8.71 -2.44
N GLY A 110 -3.29 7.43 -2.05
CA GLY A 110 -2.46 6.86 -1.00
C GLY A 110 -0.98 6.94 -1.34
N VAL A 111 -0.60 6.60 -2.58
CA VAL A 111 0.80 6.66 -3.01
C VAL A 111 1.30 8.10 -3.06
N ILE A 112 0.47 9.04 -3.52
CA ILE A 112 0.85 10.46 -3.55
C ILE A 112 1.13 10.96 -2.14
N ILE A 113 0.27 10.63 -1.19
CA ILE A 113 0.46 11.02 0.21
C ILE A 113 1.74 10.40 0.75
N ALA A 114 1.95 9.11 0.54
CA ALA A 114 3.15 8.42 1.03
C ALA A 114 4.41 9.01 0.40
N PHE A 115 4.39 9.27 -0.90
CA PHE A 115 5.52 9.87 -1.61
C PHE A 115 5.85 11.25 -1.07
N ALA A 116 4.83 12.09 -0.86
CA ALA A 116 5.04 13.45 -0.35
C ALA A 116 5.62 13.43 1.06
N ILE A 117 5.05 12.60 1.95
CA ILE A 117 5.51 12.52 3.34
C ILE A 117 6.94 11.98 3.40
N THR A 118 7.24 10.90 2.69
CA THR A 118 8.56 10.29 2.74
C THR A 118 9.61 11.18 2.09
N THR A 119 9.26 11.92 1.04
CA THR A 119 10.17 12.88 0.45
C THR A 119 10.56 13.95 1.46
N LEU A 120 9.59 14.49 2.19
CA LEU A 120 9.85 15.51 3.20
C LEU A 120 10.71 14.97 4.34
N ILE A 121 10.39 13.75 4.82
CA ILE A 121 11.12 13.13 5.91
C ILE A 121 12.57 12.85 5.51
N GLU A 122 12.77 12.27 4.33
CA GLU A 122 14.13 11.92 3.90
C GLU A 122 14.96 13.13 3.53
N ARG A 123 14.33 14.20 3.06
CA ARG A 123 15.04 15.48 2.87
C ARG A 123 15.52 16.05 4.19
N SER A 124 14.66 16.05 5.21
CA SER A 124 15.02 16.55 6.54
C SER A 124 16.17 15.75 7.13
N SER A 125 16.20 14.44 6.93
CA SER A 125 17.25 13.59 7.51
C SER A 125 18.61 13.77 6.82
N LYS A 126 18.64 14.36 5.62
CA LYS A 126 19.89 14.61 4.92
C LYS A 126 20.59 15.89 5.38
N THR A 127 19.87 16.75 6.05
CA THR A 127 20.44 17.98 6.61
C THR A 127 20.83 17.80 8.07
#